data_3ac8d6461affd380c9c04045313df59b
#
_entry.id   3ac8d6461affd380c9c04045313df59b
#
_cell.length_a   1.000
_cell.length_b   1.000
_cell.length_c   1.000
_cell.angle_alpha   90.00
_cell.angle_beta   90.00
_cell.angle_gamma   90.00
#
_symmetry.space_group_name_H-M   'P 1'
#
loop_
_entity.id
_entity.type
_entity.pdbx_description
1 polymer ?
#
loop_
_entity_poly.entity_id
_entity_poly.type
_entity_poly.pdbx_seq_one_letter_code
_entity_poly.pdbx_strand_id
1 'polypeptide(L)'
;MCRRRQRRRSNGSKWRAGNSRAVILPRAFYTRPTLEVARDLIGLVLVHDTRAGTAAGVIVEAEAYIGESDPACHAAPGPTRRNAPLYGLPGIGYVYLNYGMHYLVNAVTEPEGSPAAVLIRALEPLEGEKLMRRRRARGSSRSADSFATHELCRGPGNLTRALGISLDDNKGDLTEGPLRIEDRQRPRREVAWSRRIGINVGVEAEWRVFAVGSPAVSGRIRIG
;
A
#
# COMPACT_ATOMS: atom_id res chain seq x y z
N MET A 1 64.91 -18.92 14.45
CA MET A 1 63.68 -18.43 15.14
C MET A 1 62.70 -17.91 14.10
N CYS A 2 61.67 -18.72 13.75
CA CYS A 2 60.74 -18.42 12.71
C CYS A 2 59.35 -18.20 13.35
N ARG A 3 58.84 -16.96 13.36
CA ARG A 3 57.53 -16.62 13.93
C ARG A 3 56.43 -16.87 12.87
N ARG A 4 55.60 -17.90 13.07
CA ARG A 4 54.38 -18.17 12.30
C ARG A 4 53.33 -17.12 12.67
N ARG A 5 52.88 -16.31 11.67
CA ARG A 5 51.68 -15.45 11.77
C ARG A 5 50.46 -16.33 11.58
N GLN A 6 49.64 -16.45 12.65
CA GLN A 6 48.29 -17.00 12.56
C GLN A 6 47.37 -15.99 11.86
N ARG A 7 46.81 -16.35 10.72
CA ARG A 7 45.69 -15.63 10.09
C ARG A 7 44.40 -15.98 10.81
N ARG A 8 43.77 -15.02 11.47
CA ARG A 8 42.41 -15.14 11.97
C ARG A 8 41.46 -15.19 10.78
N ARG A 9 40.76 -16.29 10.59
CA ARG A 9 39.62 -16.41 9.68
C ARG A 9 38.44 -15.69 10.34
N SER A 10 37.98 -14.60 9.73
CA SER A 10 36.70 -13.96 10.08
C SER A 10 35.54 -14.85 9.62
N ASN A 11 34.83 -15.43 10.57
CA ASN A 11 33.60 -16.16 10.32
C ASN A 11 32.50 -15.15 9.96
N GLY A 12 32.32 -14.86 8.68
CA GLY A 12 31.16 -14.13 8.18
C GLY A 12 29.93 -15.00 8.34
N SER A 13 29.11 -14.72 9.36
CA SER A 13 27.79 -15.31 9.51
C SER A 13 26.94 -14.92 8.30
N LYS A 14 26.84 -15.82 7.32
CA LYS A 14 25.82 -15.73 6.26
C LYS A 14 24.45 -15.87 6.94
N TRP A 15 23.77 -14.75 7.11
CA TRP A 15 22.33 -14.76 7.41
C TRP A 15 21.64 -15.52 6.29
N ARG A 16 21.25 -16.75 6.55
CA ARG A 16 20.30 -17.48 5.71
C ARG A 16 18.97 -16.77 5.91
N ALA A 17 18.50 -16.06 4.87
CA ALA A 17 17.11 -15.61 4.80
C ALA A 17 16.23 -16.86 4.99
N GLY A 18 15.58 -16.96 6.14
CA GLY A 18 14.60 -18.00 6.40
C GLY A 18 13.54 -17.91 5.30
N ASN A 19 13.16 -19.05 4.75
CA ASN A 19 12.13 -19.20 3.74
C ASN A 19 10.75 -18.97 4.41
N SER A 20 10.47 -17.73 4.84
CA SER A 20 9.17 -17.33 5.37
C SER A 20 8.21 -17.31 4.18
N ARG A 21 7.31 -18.28 4.16
CA ARG A 21 6.30 -18.45 3.11
C ARG A 21 5.39 -17.23 3.14
N ALA A 22 5.35 -16.44 2.06
CA ALA A 22 4.38 -15.36 1.90
C ALA A 22 2.95 -15.92 2.04
N VAL A 23 2.13 -15.31 2.86
CA VAL A 23 0.74 -15.70 3.09
C VAL A 23 -0.16 -14.58 2.59
N ILE A 24 -1.03 -14.88 1.63
CA ILE A 24 -2.06 -13.93 1.18
C ILE A 24 -3.04 -13.72 2.33
N LEU A 25 -3.44 -12.47 2.58
CA LEU A 25 -4.36 -12.14 3.65
C LEU A 25 -5.73 -12.76 3.42
N PRO A 26 -6.29 -13.49 4.38
CA PRO A 26 -7.62 -14.06 4.27
C PRO A 26 -8.70 -12.97 4.37
N ARG A 27 -9.90 -13.24 3.87
CA ARG A 27 -11.05 -12.32 3.92
C ARG A 27 -11.37 -11.85 5.34
N ALA A 28 -11.23 -12.73 6.33
CA ALA A 28 -11.42 -12.40 7.74
C ALA A 28 -10.52 -11.25 8.25
N PHE A 29 -9.36 -11.02 7.61
CA PHE A 29 -8.51 -9.88 7.92
C PHE A 29 -9.24 -8.56 7.62
N TYR A 30 -9.94 -8.49 6.50
CA TYR A 30 -10.62 -7.29 6.01
C TYR A 30 -11.98 -7.04 6.66
N THR A 31 -12.61 -8.07 7.26
CA THR A 31 -13.93 -7.95 7.93
C THR A 31 -13.87 -7.16 9.24
N ARG A 32 -12.68 -6.89 9.75
CA ARG A 32 -12.44 -6.18 11.00
C ARG A 32 -12.70 -4.67 10.86
N PRO A 33 -12.79 -3.94 12.01
CA PRO A 33 -12.91 -2.48 12.00
C PRO A 33 -11.84 -1.81 11.14
N THR A 34 -12.25 -0.86 10.30
CA THR A 34 -11.41 -0.24 9.26
C THR A 34 -10.12 0.37 9.81
N LEU A 35 -10.17 1.01 10.99
CA LEU A 35 -8.97 1.60 11.62
C LEU A 35 -7.95 0.53 12.04
N GLU A 36 -8.42 -0.62 12.51
CA GLU A 36 -7.55 -1.74 12.84
C GLU A 36 -6.90 -2.31 11.57
N VAL A 37 -7.70 -2.50 10.51
CA VAL A 37 -7.18 -2.95 9.22
C VAL A 37 -6.16 -1.96 8.68
N ALA A 38 -6.44 -0.65 8.71
CA ALA A 38 -5.52 0.37 8.24
C ALA A 38 -4.17 0.30 8.98
N ARG A 39 -4.19 0.18 10.30
CA ARG A 39 -2.98 0.04 11.13
C ARG A 39 -2.21 -1.23 10.76
N ASP A 40 -2.90 -2.35 10.68
CA ASP A 40 -2.28 -3.66 10.53
C ASP A 40 -1.81 -3.92 9.08
N LEU A 41 -2.27 -3.12 8.11
CA LEU A 41 -1.74 -3.11 6.74
C LEU A 41 -0.32 -2.54 6.67
N ILE A 42 0.08 -1.67 7.62
CA ILE A 42 1.44 -1.10 7.63
C ILE A 42 2.49 -2.19 7.88
N GLY A 43 3.43 -2.32 6.94
CA GLY A 43 4.47 -3.36 6.95
C GLY A 43 4.14 -4.59 6.13
N LEU A 44 2.88 -4.78 5.70
CA LEU A 44 2.47 -5.82 4.76
C LEU A 44 2.84 -5.43 3.32
N VAL A 45 2.75 -6.36 2.39
CA VAL A 45 3.23 -6.18 1.02
C VAL A 45 2.07 -6.17 0.04
N LEU A 46 1.87 -5.07 -0.66
CA LEU A 46 0.98 -5.01 -1.82
C LEU A 46 1.73 -5.55 -3.04
N VAL A 47 1.16 -6.55 -3.69
CA VAL A 47 1.70 -7.24 -4.87
C VAL A 47 0.77 -7.09 -6.04
N HIS A 48 1.31 -6.82 -7.21
CA HIS A 48 0.56 -6.86 -8.46
C HIS A 48 1.32 -7.66 -9.51
N ASP A 49 0.77 -8.82 -9.88
CA ASP A 49 1.24 -9.65 -10.96
C ASP A 49 0.58 -9.22 -12.28
N THR A 50 1.39 -8.85 -13.26
CA THR A 50 0.94 -8.44 -14.57
C THR A 50 1.66 -9.23 -15.66
N ARG A 51 1.19 -9.19 -16.89
CA ARG A 51 1.90 -9.79 -18.04
C ARG A 51 3.31 -9.21 -18.23
N ALA A 52 3.56 -7.99 -17.75
CA ALA A 52 4.87 -7.34 -17.82
C ALA A 52 5.81 -7.72 -16.67
N GLY A 53 5.34 -8.51 -15.72
CA GLY A 53 6.04 -8.96 -14.54
C GLY A 53 5.40 -8.48 -13.24
N THR A 54 5.95 -8.96 -12.13
CA THR A 54 5.54 -8.63 -10.76
C THR A 54 6.11 -7.29 -10.33
N ALA A 55 5.28 -6.48 -9.66
CA ALA A 55 5.70 -5.31 -8.93
C ALA A 55 5.12 -5.37 -7.51
N ALA A 56 5.95 -5.18 -6.49
CA ALA A 56 5.51 -5.25 -5.10
C ALA A 56 6.21 -4.22 -4.23
N GLY A 57 5.52 -3.75 -3.18
CA GLY A 57 6.08 -2.81 -2.21
C GLY A 57 5.46 -2.96 -0.84
N VAL A 58 6.25 -2.61 0.19
CA VAL A 58 5.81 -2.60 1.58
C VAL A 58 4.91 -1.41 1.83
N ILE A 59 3.71 -1.63 2.33
CA ILE A 59 2.75 -0.57 2.66
C ILE A 59 3.32 0.24 3.83
N VAL A 60 3.46 1.55 3.63
CA VAL A 60 4.00 2.47 4.64
C VAL A 60 3.06 3.63 4.94
N GLU A 61 1.95 3.77 4.22
CA GLU A 61 0.95 4.80 4.45
C GLU A 61 -0.42 4.33 3.96
N ALA A 62 -1.45 4.57 4.77
CA ALA A 62 -2.83 4.25 4.48
C ALA A 62 -3.79 5.28 5.10
N GLU A 63 -5.01 5.37 4.57
CA GLU A 63 -6.09 6.19 5.12
C GLU A 63 -7.38 5.38 5.21
N ALA A 64 -8.07 5.51 6.34
CA ALA A 64 -9.39 4.91 6.53
C ALA A 64 -10.50 5.86 6.06
N TYR A 65 -11.54 5.29 5.46
CA TYR A 65 -12.78 5.94 5.04
C TYR A 65 -13.95 5.07 5.48
N ILE A 66 -14.83 5.60 6.36
CA ILE A 66 -15.74 4.77 7.16
C ILE A 66 -17.19 5.23 7.04
N GLY A 67 -17.96 4.49 6.26
CA GLY A 67 -19.40 4.63 6.21
C GLY A 67 -19.94 5.90 5.55
N GLU A 68 -21.24 6.03 5.59
CA GLU A 68 -21.97 7.19 5.05
C GLU A 68 -21.85 8.42 5.95
N SER A 69 -21.50 8.23 7.23
CA SER A 69 -21.29 9.31 8.19
C SER A 69 -19.94 10.01 8.05
N ASP A 70 -18.99 9.43 7.32
CA ASP A 70 -17.71 10.07 6.99
C ASP A 70 -17.90 10.96 5.74
N PRO A 71 -17.95 12.30 5.88
CA PRO A 71 -18.19 13.18 4.74
C PRO A 71 -17.11 13.13 3.65
N ALA A 72 -15.92 12.60 3.96
CA ALA A 72 -14.86 12.37 2.99
C ALA A 72 -14.92 11.00 2.31
N CYS A 73 -15.76 10.10 2.79
CA CYS A 73 -15.96 8.79 2.18
C CYS A 73 -16.81 8.91 0.90
N HIS A 74 -16.50 8.11 -0.11
CA HIS A 74 -17.35 8.00 -1.29
C HIS A 74 -18.75 7.44 -0.99
N ALA A 75 -18.94 6.85 0.18
CA ALA A 75 -20.26 6.38 0.63
C ALA A 75 -21.15 7.49 1.23
N ALA A 76 -20.61 8.69 1.52
CA ALA A 76 -21.37 9.78 2.13
C ALA A 76 -22.71 10.13 1.43
N PRO A 77 -22.82 10.10 0.09
CA PRO A 77 -24.11 10.35 -0.60
C PRO A 77 -25.06 9.13 -0.60
N GLY A 78 -24.74 8.04 0.12
CA GLY A 78 -25.42 6.76 0.00
C GLY A 78 -24.96 5.94 -1.22
N PRO A 79 -25.63 4.79 -1.49
CA PRO A 79 -25.26 3.88 -2.57
C PRO A 79 -25.39 4.49 -3.96
N THR A 80 -24.35 4.37 -4.77
CA THR A 80 -24.31 4.78 -6.18
C THR A 80 -23.64 3.70 -7.03
N ARG A 81 -23.83 3.74 -8.35
CA ARG A 81 -23.14 2.82 -9.26
C ARG A 81 -21.62 2.90 -9.13
N ARG A 82 -21.06 4.06 -8.83
CA ARG A 82 -19.63 4.30 -8.71
C ARG A 82 -19.06 3.69 -7.43
N ASN A 83 -19.73 3.87 -6.29
CA ASN A 83 -19.26 3.42 -4.98
C ASN A 83 -19.80 2.04 -4.56
N ALA A 84 -20.61 1.39 -5.41
CA ALA A 84 -21.17 0.07 -5.14
C ALA A 84 -20.13 -0.97 -4.63
N PRO A 85 -18.86 -0.98 -5.06
CA PRO A 85 -17.87 -1.91 -4.50
C PRO A 85 -17.63 -1.75 -3.00
N LEU A 86 -17.85 -0.55 -2.42
CA LEU A 86 -17.67 -0.31 -0.98
C LEU A 86 -18.70 -1.08 -0.12
N TYR A 87 -19.86 -1.39 -0.68
CA TYR A 87 -20.95 -2.13 -0.01
C TYR A 87 -20.81 -3.65 -0.23
N GLY A 88 -19.80 -4.10 -0.99
CA GLY A 88 -19.59 -5.50 -1.29
C GLY A 88 -18.79 -6.25 -0.23
N LEU A 89 -18.31 -7.43 -0.60
CA LEU A 89 -17.51 -8.28 0.29
C LEU A 89 -16.21 -7.59 0.72
N PRO A 90 -15.81 -7.68 1.99
CA PRO A 90 -14.50 -7.22 2.45
C PRO A 90 -13.37 -7.95 1.71
N GLY A 91 -12.24 -7.26 1.50
CA GLY A 91 -11.12 -7.80 0.75
C GLY A 91 -11.26 -7.69 -0.78
N ILE A 92 -12.28 -6.99 -1.26
CA ILE A 92 -12.35 -6.57 -2.67
C ILE A 92 -11.56 -5.29 -2.86
N GLY A 93 -10.86 -5.18 -3.99
CA GLY A 93 -10.18 -3.97 -4.42
C GLY A 93 -11.19 -2.94 -4.97
N TYR A 94 -11.24 -1.75 -4.39
CA TYR A 94 -11.97 -0.62 -4.95
C TYR A 94 -11.00 0.33 -5.63
N VAL A 95 -10.96 0.29 -6.96
CA VAL A 95 -10.10 1.15 -7.78
C VAL A 95 -10.95 2.16 -8.54
N TYR A 96 -10.57 3.43 -8.45
CA TYR A 96 -11.28 4.49 -9.16
C TYR A 96 -10.32 5.52 -9.76
N LEU A 97 -10.79 6.25 -10.78
CA LEU A 97 -10.07 7.36 -11.38
C LEU A 97 -10.37 8.64 -10.59
N ASN A 98 -9.29 9.27 -10.07
CA ASN A 98 -9.36 10.52 -9.32
C ASN A 98 -8.93 11.70 -10.21
N TYR A 99 -9.77 12.74 -10.26
CA TYR A 99 -9.59 13.95 -11.08
C TYR A 99 -9.22 13.67 -12.56
N GLY A 100 -9.64 12.54 -13.11
CA GLY A 100 -9.33 12.16 -14.49
C GLY A 100 -7.86 11.80 -14.76
N MET A 101 -7.00 11.77 -13.74
CA MET A 101 -5.54 11.65 -13.94
C MET A 101 -4.91 10.43 -13.25
N HIS A 102 -5.42 10.03 -12.10
CA HIS A 102 -4.78 9.03 -11.26
C HIS A 102 -5.76 7.96 -10.80
N TYR A 103 -5.38 6.71 -10.94
CA TYR A 103 -6.08 5.63 -10.26
C TYR A 103 -5.68 5.61 -8.80
N LEU A 104 -6.63 5.31 -7.92
CA LEU A 104 -6.42 5.10 -6.50
C LEU A 104 -6.96 3.72 -6.12
N VAL A 105 -6.23 2.99 -5.27
CA VAL A 105 -6.58 1.63 -4.86
C VAL A 105 -6.90 1.59 -3.37
N ASN A 106 -8.04 0.98 -3.06
CA ASN A 106 -8.52 0.77 -1.71
C ASN A 106 -8.80 -0.72 -1.49
N ALA A 107 -8.61 -1.18 -0.27
CA ALA A 107 -9.12 -2.46 0.21
C ALA A 107 -10.45 -2.23 0.92
N VAL A 108 -11.53 -2.85 0.45
CA VAL A 108 -12.85 -2.80 1.11
C VAL A 108 -12.76 -3.55 2.44
N THR A 109 -13.35 -2.97 3.47
CA THR A 109 -13.31 -3.49 4.85
C THR A 109 -14.71 -3.52 5.45
N GLU A 110 -14.84 -3.97 6.70
CA GLU A 110 -16.09 -4.17 7.41
C GLU A 110 -16.98 -5.28 6.77
N PRO A 111 -18.02 -5.74 7.43
CA PRO A 111 -18.97 -6.70 6.85
C PRO A 111 -19.66 -6.17 5.59
N GLU A 112 -20.05 -7.08 4.70
CA GLU A 112 -20.85 -6.74 3.51
C GLU A 112 -22.07 -5.89 3.88
N GLY A 113 -22.33 -4.84 3.11
CA GLY A 113 -23.37 -3.85 3.37
C GLY A 113 -22.92 -2.68 4.25
N SER A 114 -21.75 -2.75 4.89
CA SER A 114 -21.16 -1.67 5.70
C SER A 114 -20.06 -1.00 4.87
N PRO A 115 -20.34 0.14 4.20
CA PRO A 115 -19.42 0.70 3.21
C PRO A 115 -18.21 1.35 3.88
N ALA A 116 -17.06 0.70 3.79
CA ALA A 116 -15.82 1.21 4.33
C ALA A 116 -14.62 0.68 3.54
N ALA A 117 -13.52 1.42 3.54
CA ALA A 117 -12.30 0.99 2.87
C ALA A 117 -11.05 1.66 3.44
N VAL A 118 -9.91 1.03 3.19
CA VAL A 118 -8.58 1.58 3.43
C VAL A 118 -7.93 1.93 2.11
N LEU A 119 -7.68 3.22 1.88
CA LEU A 119 -6.88 3.73 0.78
C LEU A 119 -5.40 3.44 1.04
N ILE A 120 -4.73 2.76 0.13
CA ILE A 120 -3.29 2.54 0.18
C ILE A 120 -2.61 3.75 -0.47
N ARG A 121 -1.76 4.47 0.30
CA ARG A 121 -1.22 5.76 -0.14
C ARG A 121 0.23 5.72 -0.58
N ALA A 122 1.06 4.93 0.09
CA ALA A 122 2.47 4.84 -0.27
C ALA A 122 3.07 3.47 0.05
N LEU A 123 4.07 3.10 -0.74
CA LEU A 123 4.83 1.87 -0.58
C LEU A 123 6.33 2.17 -0.61
N GLU A 124 7.10 1.39 0.13
CA GLU A 124 8.54 1.20 -0.15
C GLU A 124 8.67 0.10 -1.20
N PRO A 125 9.25 0.38 -2.39
CA PRO A 125 9.46 -0.62 -3.42
C PRO A 125 10.24 -1.83 -2.90
N LEU A 126 9.79 -3.05 -3.25
CA LEU A 126 10.39 -4.30 -2.81
C LEU A 126 10.78 -5.20 -3.99
N GLU A 127 9.90 -5.35 -4.97
CA GLU A 127 10.12 -6.14 -6.18
C GLU A 127 9.70 -5.37 -7.42
N GLY A 128 10.39 -5.64 -8.55
CA GLY A 128 10.02 -5.04 -9.84
C GLY A 128 10.41 -3.56 -9.98
N GLU A 129 11.41 -3.06 -9.26
CA GLU A 129 11.80 -1.64 -9.28
C GLU A 129 12.07 -1.12 -10.71
N LYS A 130 12.75 -1.88 -11.55
CA LYS A 130 13.00 -1.50 -12.97
C LYS A 130 11.68 -1.34 -13.75
N LEU A 131 10.69 -2.18 -13.47
CA LEU A 131 9.36 -2.09 -14.06
C LEU A 131 8.62 -0.84 -13.57
N MET A 132 8.67 -0.57 -12.26
CA MET A 132 8.09 0.64 -11.66
C MET A 132 8.69 1.91 -12.25
N ARG A 133 10.02 2.00 -12.40
CA ARG A 133 10.74 3.13 -13.01
C ARG A 133 10.26 3.39 -14.44
N ARG A 134 10.17 2.35 -15.27
CA ARG A 134 9.66 2.46 -16.65
C ARG A 134 8.21 2.96 -16.69
N ARG A 135 7.34 2.44 -15.81
CA ARG A 135 5.94 2.85 -15.72
C ARG A 135 5.82 4.30 -15.23
N ARG A 136 6.63 4.72 -14.26
CA ARG A 136 6.67 6.09 -13.74
C ARG A 136 7.16 7.11 -14.79
N ALA A 137 8.12 6.74 -15.61
CA ALA A 137 8.66 7.59 -16.67
C ALA A 137 7.71 7.78 -17.86
N ARG A 138 6.80 6.82 -18.11
CA ARG A 138 5.87 6.92 -19.25
C ARG A 138 4.98 8.16 -19.13
N GLY A 139 5.05 9.07 -20.12
CA GLY A 139 4.32 10.35 -20.12
C GLY A 139 4.80 11.35 -19.06
N SER A 140 6.02 11.20 -18.57
CA SER A 140 6.72 12.15 -17.70
C SER A 140 7.88 12.78 -18.46
N SER A 141 8.26 14.00 -18.11
CA SER A 141 9.51 14.62 -18.56
C SER A 141 10.76 14.03 -17.91
N ARG A 142 10.59 13.22 -16.87
CA ARG A 142 11.69 12.56 -16.12
C ARG A 142 12.06 11.23 -16.76
N SER A 143 13.37 10.94 -16.86
CA SER A 143 13.87 9.61 -17.26
C SER A 143 13.62 8.58 -16.16
N ALA A 144 13.62 7.29 -16.52
CA ALA A 144 13.39 6.20 -15.56
C ALA A 144 14.41 6.22 -14.42
N ASP A 145 15.68 6.52 -14.72
CA ASP A 145 16.78 6.49 -13.75
C ASP A 145 16.83 7.71 -12.82
N SER A 146 16.10 8.79 -13.16
CA SER A 146 16.07 10.02 -12.36
C SER A 146 15.21 9.94 -11.11
N PHE A 147 14.40 8.88 -10.93
CA PHE A 147 13.60 8.70 -9.73
C PHE A 147 14.44 8.07 -8.60
N ALA A 148 14.45 8.68 -7.41
CA ALA A 148 14.90 7.96 -6.23
C ALA A 148 13.93 6.81 -5.91
N THR A 149 14.43 5.69 -5.37
CA THR A 149 13.62 4.49 -5.11
C THR A 149 12.39 4.80 -4.26
N HIS A 150 12.54 5.61 -3.21
CA HIS A 150 11.44 6.00 -2.32
C HIS A 150 10.37 6.90 -2.97
N GLU A 151 10.69 7.57 -4.11
CA GLU A 151 9.72 8.39 -4.85
C GLU A 151 8.78 7.57 -5.74
N LEU A 152 9.16 6.34 -6.10
CA LEU A 152 8.45 5.53 -7.08
C LEU A 152 6.99 5.31 -6.72
N CYS A 153 6.73 5.01 -5.44
CA CYS A 153 5.40 4.72 -4.92
C CYS A 153 4.97 5.70 -3.82
N ARG A 154 5.52 6.92 -3.80
CA ARG A 154 5.19 7.96 -2.83
C ARG A 154 3.94 8.71 -3.24
N GLY A 155 2.83 8.43 -2.58
CA GLY A 155 1.50 8.94 -2.87
C GLY A 155 0.65 8.00 -3.72
N PRO A 156 -0.70 8.03 -3.55
CA PRO A 156 -1.61 7.01 -4.05
C PRO A 156 -1.63 6.88 -5.58
N GLY A 157 -1.58 7.99 -6.32
CA GLY A 157 -1.49 7.96 -7.78
C GLY A 157 -0.14 7.47 -8.30
N ASN A 158 0.94 7.74 -7.56
CA ASN A 158 2.27 7.28 -7.93
C ASN A 158 2.41 5.76 -7.75
N LEU A 159 1.90 5.22 -6.65
CA LEU A 159 1.95 3.78 -6.41
C LEU A 159 1.14 2.99 -7.44
N THR A 160 -0.08 3.43 -7.78
CA THR A 160 -0.90 2.73 -8.78
C THR A 160 -0.23 2.73 -10.14
N ARG A 161 0.36 3.87 -10.53
CA ARG A 161 1.15 3.97 -11.76
C ARG A 161 2.37 3.06 -11.74
N ALA A 162 3.11 3.01 -10.64
CA ALA A 162 4.31 2.17 -10.48
C ALA A 162 3.96 0.67 -10.54
N LEU A 163 2.88 0.25 -9.85
CA LEU A 163 2.43 -1.12 -9.86
C LEU A 163 1.66 -1.50 -11.14
N GLY A 164 1.21 -0.51 -11.92
CA GLY A 164 0.40 -0.73 -13.12
C GLY A 164 -1.05 -1.07 -12.79
N ILE A 165 -1.57 -0.55 -11.67
CA ILE A 165 -2.97 -0.72 -11.25
C ILE A 165 -3.85 0.22 -12.07
N SER A 166 -4.98 -0.28 -12.58
CA SER A 166 -5.94 0.43 -13.40
C SER A 166 -7.39 0.10 -13.01
N LEU A 167 -8.36 0.56 -13.78
CA LEU A 167 -9.76 0.17 -13.59
C LEU A 167 -10.02 -1.32 -13.85
N ASP A 168 -9.14 -2.01 -14.58
CA ASP A 168 -9.26 -3.45 -14.80
C ASP A 168 -9.12 -4.24 -13.48
N ASP A 169 -8.47 -3.64 -12.47
CA ASP A 169 -8.29 -4.22 -11.14
C ASP A 169 -9.45 -3.88 -10.18
N ASN A 170 -10.40 -3.02 -10.62
CA ASN A 170 -11.55 -2.67 -9.81
C ASN A 170 -12.47 -3.88 -9.61
N LYS A 171 -12.88 -4.13 -8.37
CA LYS A 171 -13.63 -5.31 -7.92
C LYS A 171 -12.82 -6.62 -7.93
N GLY A 172 -11.50 -6.55 -8.15
CA GLY A 172 -10.62 -7.71 -8.00
C GLY A 172 -10.57 -8.21 -6.56
N ASP A 173 -10.48 -9.52 -6.38
CA ASP A 173 -10.37 -10.14 -5.05
C ASP A 173 -8.92 -10.08 -4.56
N LEU A 174 -8.67 -9.34 -3.47
CA LEU A 174 -7.35 -9.18 -2.87
C LEU A 174 -6.91 -10.42 -2.07
N THR A 175 -7.79 -11.40 -1.89
CA THR A 175 -7.52 -12.63 -1.15
C THR A 175 -7.01 -13.77 -2.03
N GLU A 176 -7.07 -13.62 -3.37
CA GLU A 176 -6.63 -14.66 -4.32
C GLU A 176 -6.17 -14.11 -5.69
N GLY A 177 -6.42 -12.82 -5.96
CA GLY A 177 -6.21 -12.22 -7.28
C GLY A 177 -4.74 -11.91 -7.61
N PRO A 178 -4.48 -11.44 -8.84
CA PRO A 178 -3.17 -10.94 -9.23
C PRO A 178 -2.77 -9.67 -8.48
N LEU A 179 -3.73 -8.85 -8.07
CA LEU A 179 -3.56 -7.76 -7.12
C LEU A 179 -3.96 -8.29 -5.74
N ARG A 180 -3.02 -8.34 -4.80
CA ARG A 180 -3.24 -8.94 -3.47
C ARG A 180 -2.34 -8.33 -2.42
N ILE A 181 -2.66 -8.58 -1.14
CA ILE A 181 -1.82 -8.18 -0.01
C ILE A 181 -1.31 -9.44 0.69
N GLU A 182 -0.01 -9.47 0.95
CA GLU A 182 0.69 -10.60 1.54
C GLU A 182 1.33 -10.22 2.88
N ASP A 183 1.23 -11.12 3.86
CA ASP A 183 2.12 -11.14 5.02
C ASP A 183 3.39 -11.93 4.65
N ARG A 184 4.52 -11.23 4.59
CA ARG A 184 5.84 -11.80 4.35
C ARG A 184 6.67 -11.86 5.62
N GLN A 185 5.99 -11.86 6.79
CA GLN A 185 6.58 -11.95 8.13
C GLN A 185 7.71 -10.93 8.37
N ARG A 186 7.52 -9.72 7.83
CA ARG A 186 8.45 -8.62 8.05
C ARG A 186 8.32 -8.06 9.48
N PRO A 187 9.39 -7.50 10.05
CA PRO A 187 9.29 -6.84 11.35
C PRO A 187 8.18 -5.79 11.36
N ARG A 188 7.39 -5.75 12.42
CA ARG A 188 6.38 -4.70 12.62
C ARG A 188 7.08 -3.35 12.69
N ARG A 189 6.42 -2.35 12.11
CA ARG A 189 6.91 -0.97 12.13
C ARG A 189 6.21 -0.17 13.20
N GLU A 190 6.93 0.78 13.77
CA GLU A 190 6.32 1.85 14.55
C GLU A 190 5.44 2.69 13.63
N VAL A 191 4.23 3.01 14.10
CA VAL A 191 3.25 3.78 13.32
C VAL A 191 2.82 5.03 14.07
N ALA A 192 2.49 6.08 13.33
CA ALA A 192 1.85 7.27 13.85
C ALA A 192 0.57 7.57 13.06
N TRP A 193 -0.33 8.30 13.70
CA TRP A 193 -1.60 8.74 13.14
C TRP A 193 -1.58 10.24 12.87
N SER A 194 -2.35 10.67 11.90
CA SER A 194 -2.53 12.09 11.58
C SER A 194 -3.83 12.29 10.81
N ARG A 195 -4.13 13.54 10.51
CA ARG A 195 -5.23 13.91 9.59
C ARG A 195 -4.97 13.38 8.20
N ARG A 196 -6.05 13.04 7.48
CA ARG A 196 -6.03 12.59 6.08
C ARG A 196 -5.55 13.72 5.15
N ILE A 197 -5.02 13.36 3.99
CA ILE A 197 -4.44 14.29 3.01
C ILE A 197 -5.35 14.39 1.77
N GLY A 198 -5.56 15.60 1.28
CA GLY A 198 -6.26 15.83 0.01
C GLY A 198 -7.79 15.75 0.12
N ILE A 199 -8.33 15.92 1.32
CA ILE A 199 -9.76 16.06 1.60
C ILE A 199 -10.08 17.48 2.08
N ASN A 200 -11.29 17.95 1.81
CA ASN A 200 -11.76 19.28 2.21
C ASN A 200 -12.88 19.21 3.27
N VAL A 201 -13.40 18.02 3.55
CA VAL A 201 -14.45 17.73 4.52
C VAL A 201 -14.00 16.57 5.41
N GLY A 202 -14.53 16.49 6.64
CA GLY A 202 -14.11 15.46 7.60
C GLY A 202 -12.61 15.52 7.96
N VAL A 203 -12.04 16.73 7.93
CA VAL A 203 -10.61 16.98 8.09
C VAL A 203 -10.10 16.75 9.50
N GLU A 204 -11.00 16.70 10.50
CA GLU A 204 -10.63 16.57 11.91
C GLU A 204 -10.23 15.14 12.29
N ALA A 205 -10.72 14.13 11.54
CA ALA A 205 -10.43 12.74 11.82
C ALA A 205 -8.97 12.40 11.53
N GLU A 206 -8.26 11.90 12.52
CA GLU A 206 -6.88 11.42 12.40
C GLU A 206 -6.84 9.98 11.88
N TRP A 207 -7.41 9.75 10.72
CA TRP A 207 -7.57 8.44 10.10
C TRP A 207 -6.55 8.12 9.01
N ARG A 208 -5.41 8.79 9.06
CA ARG A 208 -4.23 8.45 8.27
C ARG A 208 -3.18 7.84 9.16
N VAL A 209 -2.73 6.63 8.84
CA VAL A 209 -1.67 5.89 9.51
C VAL A 209 -0.46 5.77 8.61
N PHE A 210 0.75 5.88 9.19
CA PHE A 210 1.99 5.75 8.43
C PHE A 210 3.13 5.19 9.28
N ALA A 211 4.10 4.55 8.61
CA ALA A 211 5.33 4.06 9.24
C ALA A 211 6.26 5.22 9.59
N VAL A 212 6.63 5.33 10.87
CA VAL A 212 7.56 6.35 11.34
C VAL A 212 8.93 6.16 10.68
N GLY A 213 9.53 7.26 10.24
CA GLY A 213 10.87 7.27 9.63
C GLY A 213 10.95 6.76 8.18
N SER A 214 9.85 6.34 7.55
CA SER A 214 9.88 5.93 6.15
C SER A 214 10.00 7.14 5.19
N PRO A 215 11.00 7.16 4.29
CA PRO A 215 11.15 8.24 3.32
C PRO A 215 10.08 8.20 2.21
N ALA A 216 9.35 7.09 2.07
CA ALA A 216 8.31 6.91 1.08
C ALA A 216 6.94 7.47 1.52
N VAL A 217 6.76 7.84 2.78
CA VAL A 217 5.52 8.47 3.27
C VAL A 217 5.26 9.78 2.54
N SER A 218 4.02 9.97 2.05
CA SER A 218 3.62 11.12 1.25
C SER A 218 3.24 12.33 2.13
N GLY A 219 3.30 13.54 1.53
CA GLY A 219 2.94 14.78 2.21
C GLY A 219 3.94 15.25 3.27
N ARG A 220 3.59 16.36 3.97
CA ARG A 220 4.36 16.86 5.12
C ARG A 220 3.90 16.12 6.37
N ILE A 221 4.83 15.50 7.07
CA ILE A 221 4.57 14.88 8.36
C ILE A 221 4.55 16.03 9.39
N ARG A 222 3.37 16.34 9.92
CA ARG A 222 3.23 17.14 11.15
C ARG A 222 2.85 16.12 12.24
N ILE A 223 3.81 15.76 13.05
CA ILE A 223 3.56 15.06 14.32
C ILE A 223 3.22 16.18 15.30
N GLY A 224 2.00 16.16 15.82
CA GLY A 224 1.54 17.09 16.86
C GLY A 224 2.25 16.82 18.18
#